data_5cbefb2c758da39d7cdde1101912dd68
#
_entry.id   5cbefb2c758da39d7cdde1101912dd68
#
_cell.length_a   1.000
_cell.length_b   1.000
_cell.length_c   1.000
_cell.angle_alpha   90.00
_cell.angle_beta   90.00
_cell.angle_gamma   90.00
#
_symmetry.space_group_name_H-M   'P 1'
#
loop_
_entity.id
_entity.type
_entity.pdbx_description
1 polymer ?
#
loop_
_entity_poly.entity_id
_entity_poly.type
_entity_poly.pdbx_seq_one_letter_code
_entity_poly.pdbx_strand_id
1 'polypeptide(L)'
;MLKTPETEHGIVNRVTGSVFAYQGWPSVCRDENGVLYAVASSFRTEHICPFGKTAMYISKNGGQTGTPPIVINDTYLDDRDAGIVYMGHGRMLVTWFCHPAEVYETQYYNPIKNSAQPSEAGPSLGMLASYRHLPADRLQGGSFVRVSEDYGVTWSETIRLPVSAPHGPSVLDDGTLIYLGKELYSSTCETPEEPG
;
A
#
# COMPACT_ATOMS: atom_id res chain seq x y z
N MET A 1 25.50 -18.77 20.48
CA MET A 1 24.10 -19.06 20.86
C MET A 1 23.20 -18.04 20.19
N LEU A 2 22.26 -18.48 19.38
CA LEU A 2 21.18 -17.65 18.88
C LEU A 2 20.26 -17.31 20.07
N LYS A 3 20.10 -16.02 20.38
CA LYS A 3 19.14 -15.58 21.39
C LYS A 3 17.78 -15.53 20.73
N THR A 4 16.82 -16.26 21.27
CA THR A 4 15.40 -16.07 20.90
C THR A 4 14.94 -14.76 21.53
N PRO A 5 14.46 -13.76 20.76
CA PRO A 5 13.94 -12.53 21.33
C PRO A 5 12.66 -12.82 22.11
N GLU A 6 12.49 -12.17 23.25
CA GLU A 6 11.16 -12.07 23.88
C GLU A 6 10.25 -11.25 22.96
N THR A 7 9.09 -11.79 22.64
CA THR A 7 8.13 -11.13 21.74
C THR A 7 6.74 -11.15 22.35
N GLU A 8 6.05 -10.02 22.22
CA GLU A 8 4.63 -9.90 22.50
C GLU A 8 3.88 -9.86 21.16
N HIS A 9 2.67 -10.43 21.18
CA HIS A 9 1.80 -10.46 19.99
C HIS A 9 0.55 -9.65 20.24
N GLY A 10 0.15 -8.88 19.23
CA GLY A 10 -1.05 -8.06 19.27
C GLY A 10 -1.75 -7.99 17.92
N ILE A 11 -2.88 -7.34 17.89
CA ILE A 11 -3.67 -7.10 16.69
C ILE A 11 -3.77 -5.59 16.47
N VAL A 12 -3.22 -5.09 15.36
CA VAL A 12 -3.30 -3.68 14.97
C VAL A 12 -4.75 -3.30 14.65
N ASN A 13 -5.40 -4.10 13.83
CA ASN A 13 -6.80 -3.92 13.46
C ASN A 13 -7.44 -5.27 13.08
N ARG A 14 -8.70 -5.42 13.41
CA ARG A 14 -9.52 -6.58 13.00
C ARG A 14 -10.88 -6.08 12.51
N VAL A 15 -11.17 -6.35 11.26
CA VAL A 15 -12.49 -6.15 10.68
C VAL A 15 -13.27 -7.47 10.78
N THR A 16 -14.46 -7.44 11.37
CA THR A 16 -15.33 -8.62 11.50
C THR A 16 -16.67 -8.37 10.81
N GLY A 17 -17.27 -9.43 10.28
CA GLY A 17 -18.60 -9.34 9.68
C GLY A 17 -18.65 -8.58 8.33
N SER A 18 -17.52 -8.44 7.66
CA SER A 18 -17.43 -7.78 6.35
C SER A 18 -16.66 -8.65 5.36
N VAL A 19 -17.09 -8.67 4.11
CA VAL A 19 -16.33 -9.29 3.01
C VAL A 19 -15.04 -8.51 2.72
N PHE A 20 -14.92 -7.26 3.17
CA PHE A 20 -13.73 -6.42 3.02
C PHE A 20 -12.79 -6.51 4.22
N ALA A 21 -12.70 -7.66 4.84
CA ALA A 21 -11.93 -7.86 6.08
C ALA A 21 -10.45 -8.17 5.85
N TYR A 22 -10.06 -8.53 4.62
CA TYR A 22 -8.67 -8.88 4.34
C TYR A 22 -7.78 -7.63 4.37
N GLN A 23 -6.67 -7.73 5.10
CA GLN A 23 -5.64 -6.71 5.20
C GLN A 23 -4.29 -7.41 5.05
N GLY A 24 -3.39 -6.83 4.25
CA GLY A 24 -2.13 -7.47 3.94
C GLY A 24 -0.95 -6.50 3.84
N TRP A 25 0.23 -7.06 3.88
CA TRP A 25 1.51 -6.39 3.61
C TRP A 25 1.73 -5.14 4.47
N PRO A 26 1.75 -5.27 5.80
CA PRO A 26 1.94 -4.14 6.67
C PRO A 26 3.39 -3.66 6.68
N SER A 27 3.55 -2.34 6.80
CA SER A 27 4.79 -1.67 7.16
C SER A 27 4.56 -0.77 8.35
N VAL A 28 5.60 -0.50 9.14
CA VAL A 28 5.51 0.34 10.33
C VAL A 28 6.73 1.25 10.44
N CYS A 29 6.50 2.48 10.87
CA CYS A 29 7.54 3.39 11.31
C CYS A 29 7.19 3.97 12.69
N ARG A 30 8.16 4.64 13.31
CA ARG A 30 8.05 5.27 14.62
C ARG A 30 8.59 6.68 14.54
N ASP A 31 7.88 7.65 15.14
CA ASP A 31 8.36 9.01 15.27
C ASP A 31 9.26 9.21 16.50
N GLU A 32 9.80 10.43 16.68
CA GLU A 32 10.65 10.82 17.82
C GLU A 32 9.91 10.79 19.17
N ASN A 33 8.57 10.86 19.15
CA ASN A 33 7.74 10.81 20.36
C ASN A 33 7.35 9.38 20.73
N GLY A 34 7.78 8.40 19.94
CA GLY A 34 7.46 6.99 20.15
C GLY A 34 6.11 6.56 19.60
N VAL A 35 5.40 7.41 18.86
CA VAL A 35 4.15 7.06 18.18
C VAL A 35 4.46 6.13 17.02
N LEU A 36 3.68 5.05 16.90
CA LEU A 36 3.79 4.08 15.83
C LEU A 36 2.75 4.38 14.75
N TYR A 37 3.19 4.32 13.49
CA TYR A 37 2.36 4.48 12.31
C TYR A 37 2.51 3.21 11.46
N ALA A 38 1.46 2.43 11.38
CA ALA A 38 1.43 1.23 10.53
C ALA A 38 0.57 1.51 9.30
N VAL A 39 1.02 1.08 8.12
CA VAL A 39 0.22 1.10 6.89
C VAL A 39 0.02 -0.31 6.38
N ALA A 40 -1.09 -0.54 5.69
CA ALA A 40 -1.39 -1.81 5.06
C ALA A 40 -2.27 -1.61 3.83
N SER A 41 -2.26 -2.59 2.93
CA SER A 41 -3.29 -2.74 1.91
C SER A 41 -4.55 -3.28 2.56
N SER A 42 -5.57 -2.45 2.66
CA SER A 42 -6.77 -2.70 3.47
C SER A 42 -8.02 -2.73 2.61
N PHE A 43 -9.16 -3.08 3.24
CA PHE A 43 -10.49 -3.13 2.59
C PHE A 43 -10.55 -4.07 1.40
N ARG A 44 -9.90 -5.21 1.50
CA ARG A 44 -9.79 -6.22 0.46
C ARG A 44 -10.71 -7.37 0.74
N THR A 45 -11.13 -8.07 -0.29
CA THR A 45 -11.87 -9.34 -0.15
C THR A 45 -10.91 -10.50 0.11
N GLU A 46 -9.78 -10.51 -0.60
CA GLU A 46 -8.76 -11.56 -0.53
C GLU A 46 -7.40 -11.06 -1.06
N HIS A 47 -6.43 -11.97 -1.19
CA HIS A 47 -5.09 -11.66 -1.70
C HIS A 47 -5.10 -11.04 -3.10
N ILE A 48 -5.89 -11.59 -4.02
CA ILE A 48 -6.11 -11.03 -5.36
C ILE A 48 -7.42 -10.24 -5.35
N CYS A 49 -7.30 -8.93 -5.31
CA CYS A 49 -8.42 -8.02 -5.18
C CYS A 49 -8.21 -6.80 -6.08
N PRO A 50 -9.16 -6.39 -6.93
CA PRO A 50 -8.98 -5.27 -7.86
C PRO A 50 -9.19 -3.89 -7.23
N PHE A 51 -9.41 -3.77 -5.91
CA PHE A 51 -9.75 -2.52 -5.24
C PHE A 51 -9.27 -2.47 -3.77
N GLY A 52 -8.01 -2.71 -3.49
CA GLY A 52 -7.45 -2.44 -2.17
C GLY A 52 -7.20 -0.95 -1.96
N LYS A 53 -7.14 -0.53 -0.69
CA LYS A 53 -6.83 0.85 -0.29
C LYS A 53 -5.61 0.87 0.60
N THR A 54 -4.80 1.91 0.49
CA THR A 54 -3.75 2.18 1.47
C THR A 54 -4.36 2.83 2.70
N ALA A 55 -4.32 2.12 3.83
CA ALA A 55 -4.80 2.63 5.10
C ALA A 55 -3.69 2.69 6.15
N MET A 56 -3.75 3.70 7.03
CA MET A 56 -2.84 3.92 8.15
C MET A 56 -3.56 3.68 9.48
N TYR A 57 -2.80 3.20 10.45
CA TYR A 57 -3.20 2.96 11.83
C TYR A 57 -2.16 3.61 12.75
N ILE A 58 -2.61 4.35 13.77
CA ILE A 58 -1.73 5.09 14.67
C ILE A 58 -1.87 4.53 16.07
N SER A 59 -0.74 4.25 16.73
CA SER A 59 -0.69 3.84 18.13
C SER A 59 0.21 4.78 18.94
N LYS A 60 -0.31 5.28 20.05
CA LYS A 60 0.39 6.17 20.99
C LYS A 60 0.88 5.45 22.26
N ASN A 61 0.67 4.15 22.35
CA ASN A 61 0.95 3.35 23.56
C ASN A 61 1.71 2.05 23.24
N GLY A 62 2.68 2.14 22.31
CA GLY A 62 3.56 1.01 22.01
C GLY A 62 2.88 -0.15 21.29
N GLY A 63 1.78 0.11 20.57
CA GLY A 63 1.06 -0.93 19.81
C GLY A 63 -0.05 -1.62 20.60
N GLN A 64 -0.31 -1.25 21.86
CA GLN A 64 -1.37 -1.87 22.66
C GLN A 64 -2.77 -1.55 22.13
N THR A 65 -2.98 -0.35 21.63
CA THR A 65 -4.20 0.07 20.93
C THR A 65 -3.85 0.91 19.70
N GLY A 66 -4.72 0.87 18.69
CA GLY A 66 -4.59 1.65 17.47
C GLY A 66 -5.88 2.40 17.12
N THR A 67 -5.76 3.36 16.22
CA THR A 67 -6.91 4.04 15.62
C THR A 67 -7.69 3.10 14.70
N PRO A 68 -8.95 3.42 14.39
CA PRO A 68 -9.58 2.91 13.17
C PRO A 68 -8.73 3.21 11.93
N PRO A 69 -8.96 2.48 10.80
CA PRO A 69 -8.22 2.73 9.57
C PRO A 69 -8.45 4.15 9.04
N ILE A 70 -7.36 4.85 8.77
CA ILE A 70 -7.32 6.16 8.12
C ILE A 70 -6.91 5.92 6.68
N VAL A 71 -7.81 6.13 5.72
CA VAL A 71 -7.51 5.92 4.30
C VAL A 71 -6.60 7.05 3.81
N ILE A 72 -5.40 6.70 3.34
CA ILE A 72 -4.43 7.63 2.76
C ILE A 72 -4.64 7.73 1.26
N ASN A 73 -4.89 6.60 0.60
CA ASN A 73 -5.05 6.52 -0.83
C ASN A 73 -6.15 5.53 -1.22
N ASP A 74 -6.93 5.92 -2.23
CA ASP A 74 -8.08 5.17 -2.74
C ASP A 74 -8.21 5.49 -4.23
N THR A 75 -7.57 4.67 -5.08
CA THR A 75 -7.71 4.80 -6.53
C THR A 75 -8.79 3.86 -7.07
N TYR A 76 -9.00 3.88 -8.38
CA TYR A 76 -9.87 2.90 -9.05
C TYR A 76 -9.22 1.51 -9.17
N LEU A 77 -7.94 1.39 -8.84
CA LEU A 77 -7.18 0.15 -8.88
C LEU A 77 -6.86 -0.34 -7.46
N ASP A 78 -6.23 -1.48 -7.37
CA ASP A 78 -5.77 -2.04 -6.10
C ASP A 78 -4.49 -1.34 -5.64
N ASP A 79 -4.59 -0.52 -4.58
CA ASP A 79 -3.45 0.15 -3.95
C ASP A 79 -2.72 -0.83 -3.02
N ARG A 80 -1.62 -1.43 -3.50
CA ARG A 80 -0.94 -2.59 -2.90
C ARG A 80 0.38 -2.26 -2.23
N ASP A 81 0.73 -3.15 -1.29
CA ASP A 81 2.04 -3.28 -0.66
C ASP A 81 2.57 -1.96 -0.10
N ALA A 82 1.71 -1.34 0.70
CA ALA A 82 1.99 -0.04 1.28
C ALA A 82 3.27 -0.04 2.11
N GLY A 83 4.12 0.96 1.87
CA GLY A 83 5.31 1.25 2.66
C GLY A 83 5.17 2.57 3.38
N ILE A 84 5.73 2.70 4.56
CA ILE A 84 5.78 3.97 5.31
C ILE A 84 7.16 4.18 5.89
N VAL A 85 7.64 5.42 5.86
CA VAL A 85 8.88 5.82 6.48
C VAL A 85 8.72 7.18 7.17
N TYR A 86 9.33 7.32 8.34
CA TYR A 86 9.45 8.57 9.07
C TYR A 86 10.79 9.24 8.77
N MET A 87 10.78 10.51 8.39
CA MET A 87 11.95 11.28 7.96
C MET A 87 12.35 12.37 8.96
N GLY A 88 11.74 12.39 10.15
CA GLY A 88 11.99 13.40 11.19
C GLY A 88 11.11 14.65 11.04
N HIS A 89 10.91 15.33 12.16
CA HIS A 89 10.17 16.61 12.24
C HIS A 89 8.75 16.56 11.63
N GLY A 90 8.03 15.48 11.86
CA GLY A 90 6.68 15.29 11.34
C GLY A 90 6.60 14.86 9.87
N ARG A 91 7.74 14.79 9.17
CA ARG A 91 7.74 14.36 7.76
C ARG A 91 7.64 12.86 7.63
N MET A 92 6.75 12.43 6.76
CA MET A 92 6.49 11.03 6.47
C MET A 92 6.32 10.83 4.97
N LEU A 93 6.60 9.61 4.52
CA LEU A 93 6.40 9.20 3.14
C LEU A 93 5.68 7.86 3.12
N VAL A 94 4.64 7.75 2.28
CA VAL A 94 3.92 6.49 2.03
C VAL A 94 4.05 6.13 0.57
N THR A 95 4.40 4.87 0.29
CA THR A 95 4.46 4.32 -1.07
C THR A 95 3.42 3.23 -1.25
N TRP A 96 2.99 3.01 -2.48
CA TRP A 96 2.19 1.88 -2.92
C TRP A 96 2.39 1.65 -4.41
N PHE A 97 1.89 0.52 -4.92
CA PHE A 97 1.80 0.29 -6.36
C PHE A 97 0.43 -0.25 -6.75
N CYS A 98 0.09 -0.11 -8.02
CA CYS A 98 -1.11 -0.65 -8.62
C CYS A 98 -0.76 -1.49 -9.85
N HIS A 99 -1.37 -2.65 -9.99
CA HIS A 99 -1.41 -3.32 -11.29
C HIS A 99 -2.34 -2.55 -12.25
N PRO A 100 -2.05 -2.49 -13.54
CA PRO A 100 -3.01 -1.97 -14.52
C PRO A 100 -4.25 -2.88 -14.59
N ALA A 101 -5.38 -2.30 -14.98
CA ALA A 101 -6.64 -3.03 -15.12
C ALA A 101 -6.51 -4.29 -15.98
N GLU A 102 -5.72 -4.23 -17.06
CA GLU A 102 -5.48 -5.36 -17.96
C GLU A 102 -4.97 -6.61 -17.24
N VAL A 103 -4.15 -6.47 -16.19
CA VAL A 103 -3.67 -7.61 -15.40
C VAL A 103 -4.82 -8.32 -14.70
N TYR A 104 -5.79 -7.58 -14.19
CA TYR A 104 -6.97 -8.17 -13.57
C TYR A 104 -7.93 -8.78 -14.58
N GLU A 105 -8.08 -8.16 -15.75
CA GLU A 105 -8.95 -8.64 -16.82
C GLU A 105 -8.40 -9.89 -17.51
N THR A 106 -7.08 -10.08 -17.53
CA THR A 106 -6.43 -11.21 -18.19
C THR A 106 -5.94 -12.27 -17.21
N GLN A 107 -4.99 -11.93 -16.34
CA GLN A 107 -4.31 -12.92 -15.48
C GLN A 107 -5.17 -13.31 -14.27
N TYR A 108 -5.88 -12.36 -13.66
CA TYR A 108 -6.58 -12.56 -12.40
C TYR A 108 -8.09 -12.76 -12.55
N TYR A 109 -8.66 -12.57 -13.73
CA TYR A 109 -10.10 -12.73 -13.94
C TYR A 109 -10.60 -14.14 -13.55
N ASN A 110 -9.98 -15.19 -14.05
CA ASN A 110 -10.37 -16.56 -13.74
C ASN A 110 -10.11 -16.94 -12.27
N PRO A 111 -8.96 -16.62 -11.64
CA PRO A 111 -8.78 -16.78 -10.21
C PRO A 111 -9.88 -16.12 -9.39
N ILE A 112 -10.24 -14.88 -9.68
CA ILE A 112 -11.32 -14.15 -8.98
C ILE A 112 -12.67 -14.83 -9.20
N LYS A 113 -13.02 -15.14 -10.45
CA LYS A 113 -14.30 -15.77 -10.80
C LYS A 113 -14.49 -17.12 -10.12
N ASN A 114 -13.42 -17.88 -9.98
CA ASN A 114 -13.43 -19.23 -9.41
C ASN A 114 -13.02 -19.24 -7.92
N SER A 115 -13.06 -18.09 -7.24
CA SER A 115 -12.81 -18.03 -5.80
C SER A 115 -13.71 -19.02 -5.05
N ALA A 116 -13.14 -19.69 -4.04
CA ALA A 116 -13.88 -20.59 -3.16
C ALA A 116 -14.95 -19.88 -2.33
N GLN A 117 -14.92 -18.56 -2.30
CA GLN A 117 -15.80 -17.67 -1.55
C GLN A 117 -16.63 -16.81 -2.51
N PRO A 118 -17.81 -17.27 -2.98
CA PRO A 118 -18.62 -16.51 -3.94
C PRO A 118 -19.02 -15.11 -3.47
N SER A 119 -19.15 -14.91 -2.15
CA SER A 119 -19.41 -13.60 -1.54
C SER A 119 -18.26 -12.61 -1.72
N GLU A 120 -17.04 -13.10 -1.89
CA GLU A 120 -15.84 -12.30 -2.12
C GLU A 120 -15.64 -12.03 -3.62
N ALA A 121 -15.96 -12.99 -4.46
CA ALA A 121 -15.86 -12.85 -5.92
C ALA A 121 -16.82 -11.78 -6.47
N GLY A 122 -18.03 -11.69 -5.94
CA GLY A 122 -19.06 -10.76 -6.42
C GLY A 122 -18.60 -9.30 -6.49
N PRO A 123 -18.13 -8.70 -5.39
CA PRO A 123 -17.60 -7.33 -5.38
C PRO A 123 -16.44 -7.12 -6.37
N SER A 124 -15.53 -8.07 -6.46
CA SER A 124 -14.38 -8.01 -7.37
C SER A 124 -14.80 -8.05 -8.84
N LEU A 125 -15.71 -8.94 -9.22
CA LEU A 125 -16.24 -9.01 -10.57
C LEU A 125 -17.04 -7.75 -10.94
N GLY A 126 -17.80 -7.19 -9.98
CA GLY A 126 -18.51 -5.93 -10.17
C GLY A 126 -17.55 -4.77 -10.46
N MET A 127 -16.43 -4.71 -9.73
CA MET A 127 -15.39 -3.70 -9.96
C MET A 127 -14.76 -3.86 -11.35
N LEU A 128 -14.36 -5.08 -11.74
CA LEU A 128 -13.81 -5.34 -13.07
C LEU A 128 -14.79 -4.94 -14.18
N ALA A 129 -16.07 -5.24 -14.02
CA ALA A 129 -17.09 -4.84 -14.99
C ALA A 129 -17.22 -3.31 -15.11
N SER A 130 -16.87 -2.55 -14.08
CA SER A 130 -16.94 -1.09 -14.10
C SER A 130 -15.78 -0.44 -14.86
N TYR A 131 -14.64 -1.12 -15.02
CA TYR A 131 -13.44 -0.55 -15.65
C TYR A 131 -13.70 -0.03 -17.07
N ARG A 132 -14.54 -0.67 -17.85
CA ARG A 132 -14.94 -0.21 -19.20
C ARG A 132 -15.60 1.18 -19.22
N HIS A 133 -16.02 1.71 -18.07
CA HIS A 133 -16.64 3.01 -17.94
C HIS A 133 -15.69 4.08 -17.42
N LEU A 134 -14.45 3.71 -17.11
CA LEU A 134 -13.45 4.61 -16.57
C LEU A 134 -12.52 5.12 -17.67
N PRO A 135 -11.97 6.34 -17.52
CA PRO A 135 -10.95 6.85 -18.43
C PRO A 135 -9.70 5.97 -18.43
N ALA A 136 -9.09 5.76 -19.58
CA ALA A 136 -7.94 4.87 -19.75
C ALA A 136 -6.73 5.28 -18.89
N ASP A 137 -6.52 6.57 -18.65
CA ASP A 137 -5.46 7.09 -17.80
C ASP A 137 -5.63 6.70 -16.32
N ARG A 138 -6.86 6.38 -15.89
CA ARG A 138 -7.18 5.90 -14.54
C ARG A 138 -6.95 4.40 -14.34
N LEU A 139 -6.74 3.67 -15.41
CA LEU A 139 -6.58 2.21 -15.43
C LEU A 139 -5.12 1.77 -15.63
N GLN A 140 -4.21 2.72 -15.70
CA GLN A 140 -2.79 2.47 -15.82
C GLN A 140 -2.18 2.18 -14.45
N GLY A 141 -1.55 1.03 -14.31
CA GLY A 141 -0.77 0.68 -13.12
C GLY A 141 0.43 1.61 -12.94
N GLY A 142 1.17 1.39 -11.87
CA GLY A 142 2.39 2.13 -11.56
C GLY A 142 2.74 2.12 -10.09
N SER A 143 3.81 2.80 -9.74
CA SER A 143 4.25 3.01 -8.37
C SER A 143 4.12 4.47 -8.00
N PHE A 144 3.76 4.71 -6.76
CA PHE A 144 3.32 6.03 -6.32
C PHE A 144 3.81 6.33 -4.92
N VAL A 145 3.87 7.62 -4.60
CA VAL A 145 4.22 8.14 -3.29
C VAL A 145 3.39 9.36 -2.95
N ARG A 146 3.12 9.52 -1.65
CA ARG A 146 2.66 10.77 -1.03
C ARG A 146 3.56 11.13 0.13
N VAL A 147 3.70 12.42 0.39
CA VAL A 147 4.47 12.99 1.49
C VAL A 147 3.54 13.73 2.43
N SER A 148 3.77 13.59 3.71
CA SER A 148 3.17 14.39 4.78
C SER A 148 4.25 15.19 5.48
N GLU A 149 3.92 16.42 5.91
CA GLU A 149 4.79 17.30 6.70
C GLU A 149 4.25 17.50 8.13
N ASP A 150 3.17 16.80 8.50
CA ASP A 150 2.38 17.04 9.71
C ASP A 150 1.96 15.74 10.42
N TYR A 151 2.89 14.79 10.52
CA TYR A 151 2.67 13.49 11.19
C TYR A 151 1.52 12.66 10.59
N GLY A 152 1.31 12.77 9.27
CA GLY A 152 0.31 11.99 8.55
C GLY A 152 -1.12 12.53 8.66
N VAL A 153 -1.29 13.78 9.09
CA VAL A 153 -2.61 14.44 9.14
C VAL A 153 -3.06 14.83 7.75
N THR A 154 -2.16 15.43 6.97
CA THR A 154 -2.40 15.74 5.55
C THR A 154 -1.34 15.14 4.65
N TRP A 155 -1.68 14.93 3.38
CA TRP A 155 -0.83 14.28 2.39
C TRP A 155 -0.79 15.09 1.10
N SER A 156 0.38 15.11 0.46
CA SER A 156 0.56 15.74 -0.85
C SER A 156 -0.30 15.09 -1.94
N GLU A 157 -0.36 15.72 -3.10
CA GLU A 157 -0.79 15.05 -4.32
C GLU A 157 0.07 13.80 -4.59
N THR A 158 -0.50 12.86 -5.34
CA THR A 158 0.19 11.63 -5.73
C THR A 158 1.32 11.92 -6.70
N ILE A 159 2.51 11.40 -6.41
CA ILE A 159 3.69 11.48 -7.27
C ILE A 159 3.97 10.08 -7.82
N ARG A 160 4.17 9.97 -9.13
CA ARG A 160 4.54 8.70 -9.78
C ARG A 160 6.03 8.45 -9.61
N LEU A 161 6.39 7.18 -9.33
CA LEU A 161 7.77 6.73 -9.19
C LEU A 161 8.19 5.85 -10.38
N PRO A 162 9.47 5.88 -10.79
CA PRO A 162 9.97 5.04 -11.88
C PRO A 162 10.15 3.58 -11.48
N VAL A 163 10.30 3.28 -10.21
CA VAL A 163 10.52 1.93 -9.68
C VAL A 163 9.49 1.54 -8.65
N SER A 164 9.27 0.26 -8.48
CA SER A 164 8.39 -0.33 -7.49
C SER A 164 9.13 -1.29 -6.59
N ALA A 165 8.90 -1.17 -5.29
CA ALA A 165 9.25 -2.17 -4.29
C ALA A 165 8.15 -2.24 -3.24
N PRO A 166 7.86 -3.41 -2.67
CA PRO A 166 6.98 -3.50 -1.51
C PRO A 166 7.62 -2.82 -0.30
N HIS A 167 6.78 -2.35 0.63
CA HIS A 167 7.16 -1.85 1.95
C HIS A 167 8.01 -0.55 1.99
N GLY A 168 8.17 0.14 0.86
CA GLY A 168 8.72 1.50 0.82
C GLY A 168 10.25 1.60 0.90
N PRO A 169 10.77 2.84 0.93
CA PRO A 169 12.19 3.12 1.05
C PRO A 169 12.71 2.94 2.47
N SER A 170 14.04 2.95 2.60
CA SER A 170 14.74 3.15 3.87
C SER A 170 15.32 4.56 3.96
N VAL A 171 15.44 5.10 5.17
CA VAL A 171 16.10 6.37 5.46
C VAL A 171 17.49 6.07 6.00
N LEU A 172 18.51 6.71 5.44
CA LEU A 172 19.87 6.71 5.97
C LEU A 172 20.04 7.77 7.07
N ASP A 173 21.14 7.69 7.84
CA ASP A 173 21.44 8.60 8.94
C ASP A 173 21.55 10.07 8.50
N ASP A 174 21.90 10.33 7.25
CA ASP A 174 21.98 11.67 6.66
C ASP A 174 20.63 12.18 6.08
N GLY A 175 19.56 11.38 6.23
CA GLY A 175 18.23 11.67 5.71
C GLY A 175 18.01 11.28 4.25
N THR A 176 19.00 10.70 3.59
CA THR A 176 18.85 10.17 2.22
C THR A 176 17.87 9.01 2.20
N LEU A 177 16.95 9.02 1.23
CA LEU A 177 16.04 7.91 0.97
C LEU A 177 16.66 6.95 -0.04
N ILE A 178 16.70 5.66 0.28
CA ILE A 178 17.05 4.60 -0.66
C ILE A 178 15.80 3.78 -0.95
N TYR A 179 15.38 3.75 -2.23
CA TYR A 179 14.26 2.96 -2.70
C TYR A 179 14.72 2.04 -3.83
N LEU A 180 15.01 0.80 -3.48
CA LEU A 180 15.49 -0.21 -4.42
C LEU A 180 14.30 -1.05 -4.90
N GLY A 181 14.08 -1.04 -6.19
CA GLY A 181 12.96 -1.76 -6.78
C GLY A 181 13.22 -2.12 -8.23
N LYS A 182 12.22 -2.70 -8.86
CA LYS A 182 12.21 -2.92 -10.30
C LYS A 182 11.27 -1.95 -10.99
N GLU A 183 11.52 -1.67 -12.24
CA GLU A 183 10.55 -1.02 -13.10
C GLU A 183 9.32 -1.90 -13.23
N LEU A 184 8.16 -1.33 -12.92
CA LEU A 184 6.89 -2.04 -12.96
C LEU A 184 5.85 -1.13 -13.63
N TYR A 185 5.39 -1.52 -14.83
CA TYR A 185 4.37 -0.79 -15.60
C TYR A 185 4.73 0.67 -15.93
N SER A 186 6.00 1.02 -15.98
CA SER A 186 6.41 2.34 -16.46
C SER A 186 6.58 2.32 -17.97
N SER A 187 5.75 3.07 -18.67
CA SER A 187 5.94 3.33 -20.11
C SER A 187 6.91 4.46 -20.38
N THR A 188 7.55 5.04 -19.35
CA THR A 188 8.31 6.29 -19.44
C THR A 188 9.53 6.35 -18.53
N CYS A 189 10.13 5.23 -18.15
CA CYS A 189 11.47 5.30 -17.61
C CYS A 189 12.42 5.43 -18.79
N GLU A 190 12.80 6.66 -19.12
CA GLU A 190 14.03 6.87 -19.86
C GLU A 190 15.13 6.31 -18.96
N THR A 191 15.72 5.19 -19.36
CA THR A 191 16.96 4.71 -18.74
C THR A 191 17.94 5.88 -18.81
N PRO A 192 18.55 6.31 -17.69
CA PRO A 192 19.61 7.28 -17.76
C PRO A 192 20.63 6.73 -18.76
N GLU A 193 20.95 7.49 -19.81
CA GLU A 193 22.04 7.14 -20.69
C GLU A 193 23.28 6.96 -19.81
N GLU A 194 23.87 5.76 -19.82
CA GLU A 194 25.12 5.55 -19.12
C GLU A 194 26.12 6.58 -19.69
N PRO A 195 26.80 7.37 -18.83
CA PRO A 195 27.83 8.27 -19.33
C PRO A 195 28.93 7.42 -19.95
N GLY A 196 29.07 7.53 -21.26
CA GLY A 196 30.14 6.88 -22.06
C GLY A 196 31.53 7.35 -21.67
#